data_537bc4dc32448c62d3a8174118d4b584
#
_entry.id   537bc4dc32448c62d3a8174118d4b584
#
_cell.length_a   1.000
_cell.length_b   1.000
_cell.length_c   1.000
_cell.angle_alpha   90.00
_cell.angle_beta   90.00
_cell.angle_gamma   90.00
#
_symmetry.space_group_name_H-M   'P 1'
#
loop_
_entity.id
_entity.type
_entity.pdbx_description
1 polymer ?
#
loop_
_entity_poly.entity_id
_entity_poly.type
_entity_poly.pdbx_seq_one_letter_code
_entity_poly.pdbx_strand_id
1 'polypeptide(L)'
;MDKIIESAVRESVKKINPYVPGKPMEELQRAYGLEISEIVKIASNENPLGPSPKVIEAIKKYASNISRYPEGSGYYLKRKLAEKLKVLPDNIILGSGSSEIISMAMETFVNPGEEVIYPFPSFAIYRILSYKLDAAAVEVPLEQDFSYDMERILG
;
A
#
# COMPACT_ATOMS: atom_id res chain seq x y z
N MET A 1 -14.90 19.77 -15.78
CA MET A 1 -15.58 18.57 -15.29
C MET A 1 -17.07 18.86 -15.33
N ASP A 2 -17.89 17.89 -15.74
CA ASP A 2 -19.35 18.10 -15.82
C ASP A 2 -19.88 18.36 -14.38
N LYS A 3 -20.67 19.45 -14.20
CA LYS A 3 -21.23 19.84 -12.90
C LYS A 3 -22.06 18.72 -12.24
N ILE A 4 -22.65 17.85 -13.05
CA ILE A 4 -23.40 16.68 -12.57
C ILE A 4 -22.47 15.68 -11.89
N ILE A 5 -21.31 15.37 -12.49
CA ILE A 5 -20.32 14.46 -11.91
C ILE A 5 -19.76 15.04 -10.61
N GLU A 6 -19.42 16.32 -10.61
CA GLU A 6 -18.87 16.99 -9.43
C GLU A 6 -19.85 17.00 -8.23
N SER A 7 -21.14 17.18 -8.49
CA SER A 7 -22.18 17.12 -7.45
C SER A 7 -22.45 15.71 -6.92
N ALA A 8 -22.14 14.67 -7.70
CA ALA A 8 -22.31 13.27 -7.30
C ALA A 8 -21.14 12.71 -6.47
N VAL A 9 -20.00 13.42 -6.43
CA VAL A 9 -18.83 12.97 -5.65
C VAL A 9 -19.07 13.24 -4.16
N ARG A 10 -18.81 12.24 -3.33
CA ARG A 10 -18.89 12.35 -1.85
C ARG A 10 -17.98 13.46 -1.35
N GLU A 11 -18.44 14.27 -0.38
CA GLU A 11 -17.67 15.39 0.17
C GLU A 11 -16.35 14.91 0.84
N SER A 12 -16.36 13.76 1.49
CA SER A 12 -15.16 13.15 2.08
C SER A 12 -14.10 12.82 1.02
N VAL A 13 -14.52 12.36 -0.16
CA VAL A 13 -13.63 12.03 -1.28
C VAL A 13 -13.01 13.28 -1.92
N LYS A 14 -13.74 14.41 -1.94
CA LYS A 14 -13.22 15.69 -2.43
C LYS A 14 -12.02 16.22 -1.61
N LYS A 15 -11.88 15.77 -0.36
CA LYS A 15 -10.75 16.13 0.53
C LYS A 15 -9.48 15.35 0.20
N ILE A 16 -9.56 14.30 -0.63
CA ILE A 16 -8.40 13.46 -0.96
C ILE A 16 -7.49 14.21 -1.93
N ASN A 17 -6.28 14.48 -1.49
CA ASN A 17 -5.21 14.87 -2.40
C ASN A 17 -4.72 13.64 -3.14
N PRO A 18 -4.61 13.67 -4.48
CA PRO A 18 -4.08 12.55 -5.24
C PRO A 18 -2.69 12.15 -4.75
N TYR A 19 -2.48 10.85 -4.61
CA TYR A 19 -1.14 10.34 -4.31
C TYR A 19 -0.20 10.65 -5.48
N VAL A 20 0.92 11.28 -5.18
CA VAL A 20 1.99 11.53 -6.16
C VAL A 20 3.04 10.45 -5.98
N PRO A 21 3.11 9.46 -6.88
CA PRO A 21 4.14 8.42 -6.81
C PRO A 21 5.53 9.00 -7.10
N GLY A 22 6.56 8.29 -6.66
CA GLY A 22 7.94 8.60 -7.06
C GLY A 22 8.08 8.56 -8.59
N LYS A 23 8.85 9.48 -9.17
CA LYS A 23 9.04 9.56 -10.62
C LYS A 23 9.64 8.26 -11.18
N PRO A 24 9.09 7.72 -12.29
CA PRO A 24 9.72 6.62 -13.02
C PRO A 24 11.12 7.01 -13.55
N MET A 25 12.05 6.05 -13.58
CA MET A 25 13.40 6.32 -14.12
C MET A 25 13.35 6.72 -15.59
N GLU A 26 12.40 6.19 -16.35
CA GLU A 26 12.18 6.53 -17.77
C GLU A 26 11.74 7.99 -17.96
N GLU A 27 11.06 8.58 -16.97
CA GLU A 27 10.72 10.00 -16.99
C GLU A 27 11.96 10.88 -16.83
N LEU A 28 12.86 10.51 -15.92
CA LEU A 28 14.14 11.18 -15.72
C LEU A 28 15.06 11.02 -16.94
N GLN A 29 15.12 9.83 -17.53
CA GLN A 29 15.84 9.58 -18.77
C GLN A 29 15.38 10.55 -19.87
N ARG A 30 14.07 10.65 -20.09
CA ARG A 30 13.51 11.56 -21.11
C ARG A 30 13.75 13.04 -20.80
N ALA A 31 13.66 13.42 -19.53
CA ALA A 31 13.79 14.82 -19.13
C ALA A 31 15.23 15.33 -19.15
N TYR A 32 16.19 14.47 -18.82
CA TYR A 32 17.59 14.86 -18.61
C TYR A 32 18.59 14.19 -19.57
N GLY A 33 18.13 13.28 -20.44
CA GLY A 33 19.01 12.57 -21.38
C GLY A 33 19.97 11.57 -20.72
N LEU A 34 19.64 11.09 -19.52
CA LEU A 34 20.47 10.14 -18.77
C LEU A 34 20.25 8.70 -19.25
N GLU A 35 21.27 7.86 -19.14
CA GLU A 35 21.07 6.42 -19.25
C GLU A 35 20.43 5.86 -17.97
N ILE A 36 19.52 4.88 -18.08
CA ILE A 36 18.85 4.29 -16.92
C ILE A 36 19.85 3.73 -15.90
N SER A 37 20.98 3.19 -16.38
CA SER A 37 22.05 2.67 -15.51
C SER A 37 22.77 3.74 -14.67
N GLU A 38 22.62 5.01 -15.01
CA GLU A 38 23.21 6.14 -14.29
C GLU A 38 22.27 6.70 -13.22
N ILE A 39 20.99 6.26 -13.23
CA ILE A 39 19.97 6.74 -12.31
C ILE A 39 19.91 5.85 -11.07
N VAL A 40 20.22 6.42 -9.92
CA VAL A 40 20.01 5.75 -8.62
C VAL A 40 18.65 6.15 -8.05
N LYS A 41 17.69 5.23 -8.06
CA LYS A 41 16.35 5.46 -7.50
C LYS A 41 16.34 5.10 -6.02
N ILE A 42 16.18 6.09 -5.16
CA ILE A 42 16.04 5.94 -3.70
C ILE A 42 14.61 6.24 -3.22
N ALA A 43 13.65 6.23 -4.14
CA ALA A 43 12.22 6.47 -3.89
C ALA A 43 11.41 5.16 -4.02
N SER A 44 10.16 5.20 -3.52
CA SER A 44 9.16 4.11 -3.65
C SER A 44 9.46 2.84 -2.85
N ASN A 45 10.46 2.84 -1.97
CA ASN A 45 10.84 1.69 -1.14
C ASN A 45 11.01 0.39 -1.95
N GLU A 46 11.65 0.49 -3.12
CA GLU A 46 11.93 -0.62 -4.02
C GLU A 46 13.22 -1.35 -3.63
N ASN A 47 13.29 -2.66 -3.88
CA ASN A 47 14.52 -3.43 -3.67
C ASN A 47 15.50 -3.25 -4.85
N PRO A 48 16.63 -2.54 -4.70
CA PRO A 48 17.56 -2.30 -5.78
C PRO A 48 18.32 -3.56 -6.24
N LEU A 49 18.33 -4.62 -5.44
CA LEU A 49 18.99 -5.89 -5.77
C LEU A 49 18.18 -6.73 -6.77
N GLY A 50 16.93 -6.32 -7.07
CA GLY A 50 16.04 -7.05 -7.94
C GLY A 50 15.50 -8.35 -7.32
N PRO A 51 14.81 -9.17 -8.11
CA PRO A 51 14.22 -10.41 -7.64
C PRO A 51 15.26 -11.54 -7.52
N SER A 52 15.02 -12.48 -6.62
CA SER A 52 15.82 -13.71 -6.53
C SER A 52 15.76 -14.51 -7.85
N PRO A 53 16.89 -15.11 -8.31
CA PRO A 53 16.86 -15.97 -9.48
C PRO A 53 15.83 -17.10 -9.42
N LYS A 54 15.57 -17.67 -8.25
CA LYS A 54 14.52 -18.69 -8.04
C LYS A 54 13.13 -18.17 -8.31
N VAL A 55 12.86 -16.89 -8.02
CA VAL A 55 11.59 -16.25 -8.33
C VAL A 55 11.42 -16.10 -9.84
N ILE A 56 12.46 -15.68 -10.55
CA ILE A 56 12.45 -15.57 -12.02
C ILE A 56 12.16 -16.93 -12.66
N GLU A 57 12.83 -17.99 -12.20
CA GLU A 57 12.60 -19.35 -12.70
C GLU A 57 11.16 -19.82 -12.43
N ALA A 58 10.64 -19.55 -11.23
CA ALA A 58 9.25 -19.90 -10.89
C ALA A 58 8.26 -19.15 -11.79
N ILE A 59 8.43 -17.87 -12.05
CA ILE A 59 7.57 -17.08 -12.94
C ILE A 59 7.59 -17.68 -14.37
N LYS A 60 8.79 -17.95 -14.90
CA LYS A 60 8.92 -18.58 -16.23
C LYS A 60 8.20 -19.90 -16.31
N LYS A 61 8.35 -20.75 -15.28
CA LYS A 61 7.69 -22.06 -15.21
C LYS A 61 6.16 -21.97 -15.23
N TYR A 62 5.58 -20.97 -14.54
CA TYR A 62 4.14 -20.83 -14.39
C TYR A 62 3.50 -19.87 -15.41
N ALA A 63 4.29 -19.22 -16.25
CA ALA A 63 3.81 -18.23 -17.22
C ALA A 63 2.73 -18.77 -18.18
N SER A 64 2.79 -20.05 -18.56
CA SER A 64 1.77 -20.69 -19.42
C SER A 64 0.40 -20.86 -18.74
N ASN A 65 0.33 -20.74 -17.42
CA ASN A 65 -0.89 -20.95 -16.63
C ASN A 65 -1.61 -19.67 -16.24
N ILE A 66 -1.07 -18.49 -16.60
CA ILE A 66 -1.63 -17.17 -16.21
C ILE A 66 -3.01 -16.86 -16.78
N SER A 67 -3.47 -17.63 -17.79
CA SER A 67 -4.81 -17.51 -18.34
C SER A 67 -5.91 -18.08 -17.42
N ARG A 68 -5.53 -18.77 -16.35
CA ARG A 68 -6.46 -19.33 -15.37
C ARG A 68 -6.46 -18.51 -14.10
N TYR A 69 -7.62 -18.37 -13.47
CA TYR A 69 -7.69 -17.77 -12.15
C TYR A 69 -6.86 -18.55 -11.15
N PRO A 70 -6.15 -17.86 -10.22
CA PRO A 70 -5.52 -18.54 -9.11
C PRO A 70 -6.58 -19.17 -8.19
N GLU A 71 -6.16 -20.12 -7.36
CA GLU A 71 -7.01 -20.67 -6.31
C GLU A 71 -7.34 -19.55 -5.29
N GLY A 72 -8.65 -19.27 -5.12
CA GLY A 72 -9.13 -18.05 -4.44
C GLY A 72 -8.86 -17.99 -2.93
N SER A 73 -8.70 -19.15 -2.25
CA SER A 73 -8.42 -19.16 -0.81
C SER A 73 -6.94 -18.92 -0.48
N GLY A 74 -6.04 -19.01 -1.47
CA GLY A 74 -4.59 -18.96 -1.27
C GLY A 74 -4.04 -20.14 -0.47
N TYR A 75 -4.68 -21.29 -0.54
CA TYR A 75 -4.41 -22.47 0.28
C TYR A 75 -2.93 -22.83 0.40
N TYR A 76 -2.23 -22.98 -0.73
CA TYR A 76 -0.81 -23.37 -0.71
C TYR A 76 0.10 -22.28 -0.12
N LEU A 77 -0.18 -21.02 -0.44
CA LEU A 77 0.60 -19.88 0.05
C LEU A 77 0.39 -19.69 1.55
N LYS A 78 -0.87 -19.71 2.02
CA LYS A 78 -1.20 -19.58 3.44
C LYS A 78 -0.55 -20.67 4.27
N ARG A 79 -0.56 -21.92 3.83
CA ARG A 79 0.10 -23.02 4.55
C ARG A 79 1.61 -22.81 4.69
N LYS A 80 2.29 -22.42 3.59
CA LYS A 80 3.73 -22.15 3.64
C LYS A 80 4.08 -20.94 4.52
N LEU A 81 3.26 -19.90 4.47
CA LEU A 81 3.44 -18.74 5.36
C LEU A 81 3.19 -19.10 6.81
N ALA A 82 2.13 -19.87 7.09
CA ALA A 82 1.79 -20.34 8.43
C ALA A 82 2.92 -21.15 9.07
N GLU A 83 3.51 -22.09 8.31
CA GLU A 83 4.69 -22.85 8.73
C GLU A 83 5.88 -21.94 9.06
N LYS A 84 6.20 -21.01 8.15
CA LYS A 84 7.31 -20.07 8.32
C LYS A 84 7.12 -19.13 9.51
N LEU A 85 5.90 -18.64 9.70
CA LEU A 85 5.55 -17.65 10.73
C LEU A 85 5.14 -18.29 12.05
N LYS A 86 4.97 -19.63 12.09
CA LYS A 86 4.50 -20.41 13.25
C LYS A 86 3.13 -19.96 13.75
N VAL A 87 2.21 -19.71 12.83
CA VAL A 87 0.81 -19.36 13.09
C VAL A 87 -0.13 -20.34 12.36
N LEU A 88 -1.43 -20.27 12.62
CA LEU A 88 -2.41 -21.05 11.86
C LEU A 88 -2.67 -20.40 10.47
N PRO A 89 -2.99 -21.18 9.43
CA PRO A 89 -3.38 -20.63 8.12
C PRO A 89 -4.53 -19.62 8.19
N ASP A 90 -5.48 -19.81 9.12
CA ASP A 90 -6.63 -18.93 9.33
C ASP A 90 -6.26 -17.58 9.96
N ASN A 91 -5.05 -17.46 10.52
CA ASN A 91 -4.51 -16.19 10.99
C ASN A 91 -3.87 -15.35 9.89
N ILE A 92 -3.96 -15.78 8.61
CA ILE A 92 -3.33 -15.11 7.49
C ILE A 92 -4.38 -14.60 6.51
N ILE A 93 -4.34 -13.31 6.24
CA ILE A 93 -5.10 -12.65 5.16
C ILE A 93 -4.11 -12.32 4.05
N LEU A 94 -4.50 -12.58 2.81
CA LEU A 94 -3.72 -12.25 1.62
C LEU A 94 -4.36 -11.07 0.90
N GLY A 95 -3.53 -10.22 0.30
CA GLY A 95 -3.96 -9.07 -0.51
C GLY A 95 -2.90 -8.66 -1.51
N SER A 96 -3.28 -7.82 -2.47
CA SER A 96 -2.41 -7.24 -3.49
C SER A 96 -1.59 -6.08 -2.91
N GLY A 97 -0.74 -6.38 -1.96
CA GLY A 97 0.09 -5.44 -1.24
C GLY A 97 -0.57 -4.87 0.03
N SER A 98 0.23 -4.11 0.80
CA SER A 98 -0.18 -3.56 2.10
C SER A 98 -1.37 -2.60 2.00
N SER A 99 -1.51 -1.87 0.90
CA SER A 99 -2.63 -0.93 0.72
C SER A 99 -3.98 -1.64 0.73
N GLU A 100 -4.10 -2.82 0.12
CA GLU A 100 -5.34 -3.60 0.16
C GLU A 100 -5.59 -4.18 1.56
N ILE A 101 -4.55 -4.67 2.23
CA ILE A 101 -4.69 -5.17 3.61
C ILE A 101 -5.15 -4.05 4.55
N ILE A 102 -4.57 -2.85 4.45
CA ILE A 102 -4.98 -1.69 5.25
C ILE A 102 -6.43 -1.31 4.92
N SER A 103 -6.81 -1.30 3.62
CA SER A 103 -8.19 -1.01 3.20
C SER A 103 -9.18 -2.01 3.82
N MET A 104 -8.90 -3.31 3.71
CA MET A 104 -9.75 -4.36 4.31
C MET A 104 -9.89 -4.21 5.82
N ALA A 105 -8.79 -3.91 6.52
CA ALA A 105 -8.82 -3.68 7.97
C ALA A 105 -9.68 -2.46 8.32
N MET A 106 -9.45 -1.33 7.66
CA MET A 106 -10.20 -0.11 7.93
C MET A 106 -11.69 -0.25 7.56
N GLU A 107 -12.00 -0.87 6.42
CA GLU A 107 -13.38 -1.13 5.99
C GLU A 107 -14.13 -2.09 6.94
N THR A 108 -13.39 -2.93 7.68
CA THR A 108 -13.97 -3.87 8.64
C THR A 108 -14.23 -3.23 9.99
N PHE A 109 -13.35 -2.35 10.45
CA PHE A 109 -13.33 -1.89 11.84
C PHE A 109 -13.64 -0.41 12.03
N VAL A 110 -13.68 0.41 10.96
CA VAL A 110 -13.86 1.86 11.07
C VAL A 110 -15.19 2.29 10.48
N ASN A 111 -16.04 2.90 11.30
CA ASN A 111 -17.29 3.52 10.87
C ASN A 111 -17.08 4.99 10.48
N PRO A 112 -17.98 5.58 9.65
CA PRO A 112 -17.95 7.01 9.37
C PRO A 112 -17.95 7.85 10.66
N GLY A 113 -17.07 8.85 10.72
CA GLY A 113 -16.92 9.74 11.88
C GLY A 113 -16.01 9.22 12.99
N GLU A 114 -15.61 7.94 12.98
CA GLU A 114 -14.61 7.42 13.90
C GLU A 114 -13.19 7.87 13.53
N GLU A 115 -12.28 7.84 14.49
CA GLU A 115 -10.91 8.29 14.33
C GLU A 115 -9.99 7.17 13.83
N VAL A 116 -9.11 7.52 12.92
CA VAL A 116 -7.98 6.69 12.50
C VAL A 116 -6.70 7.43 12.86
N ILE A 117 -5.98 6.92 13.86
CA ILE A 117 -4.77 7.52 14.39
C ILE A 117 -3.55 6.89 13.70
N TYR A 118 -2.65 7.70 13.20
CA TYR A 118 -1.42 7.23 12.57
C TYR A 118 -0.28 8.24 12.71
N PRO A 119 1.00 7.79 12.68
CA PRO A 119 2.14 8.68 12.77
C PRO A 119 2.29 9.53 11.52
N PHE A 120 2.84 10.74 11.65
CA PHE A 120 3.17 11.65 10.54
C PHE A 120 4.61 12.19 10.67
N PRO A 121 5.41 12.19 9.57
CA PRO A 121 5.09 11.68 8.22
C PRO A 121 5.00 10.15 8.15
N SER A 122 4.09 9.64 7.30
CA SER A 122 3.84 8.22 7.14
C SER A 122 3.30 7.88 5.75
N PHE A 123 2.87 6.64 5.55
CA PHE A 123 2.30 6.19 4.29
C PHE A 123 0.97 6.91 4.01
N ALA A 124 0.90 7.59 2.85
CA ALA A 124 -0.25 8.42 2.47
C ALA A 124 -1.59 7.64 2.43
N ILE A 125 -1.53 6.31 2.34
CA ILE A 125 -2.72 5.46 2.26
C ILE A 125 -3.61 5.58 3.51
N TYR A 126 -3.04 5.81 4.69
CA TYR A 126 -3.82 5.99 5.92
C TYR A 126 -4.77 7.18 5.81
N ARG A 127 -4.26 8.34 5.39
CA ARG A 127 -5.08 9.54 5.18
C ARG A 127 -6.12 9.35 4.06
N ILE A 128 -5.70 8.78 2.93
CA ILE A 128 -6.57 8.55 1.78
C ILE A 128 -7.74 7.65 2.16
N LEU A 129 -7.48 6.56 2.87
CA LEU A 129 -8.53 5.63 3.28
C LEU A 129 -9.42 6.22 4.38
N SER A 130 -8.88 7.00 5.31
CA SER A 130 -9.69 7.72 6.30
C SER A 130 -10.74 8.60 5.60
N TYR A 131 -10.32 9.42 4.64
CA TYR A 131 -11.26 10.24 3.88
C TYR A 131 -12.21 9.42 3.01
N LYS A 132 -11.74 8.31 2.40
CA LYS A 132 -12.59 7.40 1.63
C LYS A 132 -13.73 6.84 2.47
N LEU A 133 -13.46 6.54 3.74
CA LEU A 133 -14.43 5.96 4.69
C LEU A 133 -15.23 7.01 5.46
N ASP A 134 -14.98 8.31 5.22
CA ASP A 134 -15.55 9.41 5.99
C ASP A 134 -15.18 9.37 7.48
N ALA A 135 -14.01 8.85 7.78
CA ALA A 135 -13.41 8.82 9.10
C ALA A 135 -12.53 10.05 9.36
N ALA A 136 -12.32 10.37 10.62
CA ALA A 136 -11.41 11.44 11.04
C ALA A 136 -9.96 10.93 10.97
N ALA A 137 -9.12 11.60 10.15
CA ALA A 137 -7.69 11.31 10.05
C ALA A 137 -6.94 12.06 11.15
N VAL A 138 -6.43 11.35 12.14
CA VAL A 138 -5.68 11.93 13.27
C VAL A 138 -4.19 11.66 13.08
N GLU A 139 -3.43 12.71 12.77
CA GLU A 139 -1.99 12.64 12.54
C GLU A 139 -1.22 12.95 13.82
N VAL A 140 -0.42 12.00 14.30
CA VAL A 140 0.46 12.18 15.43
C VAL A 140 1.90 12.39 14.95
N PRO A 141 2.53 13.56 15.20
CA PRO A 141 3.91 13.79 14.81
C PRO A 141 4.86 12.74 15.40
N LEU A 142 5.86 12.34 14.60
CA LEU A 142 6.96 11.53 15.10
C LEU A 142 7.85 12.34 16.02
N GLU A 143 8.56 11.67 16.94
CA GLU A 143 9.64 12.26 17.74
C GLU A 143 10.83 12.66 16.84
N GLN A 144 11.80 13.39 17.40
CA GLN A 144 12.97 13.86 16.65
C GLN A 144 13.84 12.75 16.07
N ASP A 145 13.83 11.57 16.71
CA ASP A 145 14.54 10.37 16.28
C ASP A 145 13.68 9.46 15.38
N PHE A 146 12.53 9.95 14.92
CA PHE A 146 11.53 9.22 14.12
C PHE A 146 10.85 8.05 14.86
N SER A 147 10.95 7.95 16.16
CA SER A 147 10.16 7.03 16.98
C SER A 147 8.71 7.50 17.11
N TYR A 148 7.82 6.57 17.50
CA TYR A 148 6.41 6.89 17.72
C TYR A 148 6.20 7.49 19.11
N ASP A 149 5.49 8.62 19.16
CA ASP A 149 4.96 9.18 20.42
C ASP A 149 3.76 8.34 20.89
N MET A 150 4.05 7.29 21.65
CA MET A 150 3.02 6.36 22.12
C MET A 150 2.07 7.01 23.13
N GLU A 151 2.50 8.01 23.88
CA GLU A 151 1.63 8.73 24.81
C GLU A 151 0.55 9.51 24.05
N ARG A 152 0.92 10.20 22.99
CA ARG A 152 -0.04 10.90 22.13
C ARG A 152 -0.92 9.98 21.28
N ILE A 153 -0.44 8.78 20.93
CA ILE A 153 -1.23 7.80 20.19
C ILE A 153 -2.32 7.19 21.05
N LEU A 154 -2.02 7.00 22.34
CA LEU A 154 -2.94 6.34 23.28
C LEU A 154 -3.89 7.30 24.02
N GLY A 155 -3.70 8.62 23.88
CA GLY A 155 -4.54 9.67 24.48
C GLY A 155 -4.22 9.94 25.91
#